data_fe8f35f5332ac78de2d3e24f4f85e13e
#
_entry.id   fe8f35f5332ac78de2d3e24f4f85e13e
#
_cell.length_a   1.000
_cell.length_b   1.000
_cell.length_c   1.000
_cell.angle_alpha   90.00
_cell.angle_beta   90.00
_cell.angle_gamma   90.00
#
_symmetry.space_group_name_H-M   'P 1'
#
loop_
_entity.id
_entity.type
_entity.pdbx_description
1 polymer ?
#
loop_
_entity_poly.entity_id
_entity_poly.type
_entity_poly.pdbx_seq_one_letter_code
_entity_poly.pdbx_strand_id
1 'polypeptide(L)'
;FILLKDVINEVGADIARFVMLTRKNDAPLDFDFDKALEQSKDNPVFYVQYAHARASSILAKAETELDLEGSKKFLLKHFNLLLQMEERSLVRLIALWPKIVESAAVKREPHRIAFYLNDLASCFHALQHKGKINPEFRFIRVGQSDLSFARLSLVRATKSIISKGLLLLGINPVHRM
;
A
#
# COMPACT_ATOMS: atom_id res chain seq x y z
N PHE A 1 -7.74 -7.88 -33.59
CA PHE A 1 -8.09 -8.33 -32.23
C PHE A 1 -6.81 -8.79 -31.52
N ILE A 2 -6.54 -8.25 -30.34
CA ILE A 2 -5.43 -8.71 -29.49
C ILE A 2 -6.01 -9.78 -28.55
N LEU A 3 -5.37 -10.93 -28.48
CA LEU A 3 -5.80 -12.00 -27.59
C LEU A 3 -5.34 -11.70 -26.15
N LEU A 4 -6.14 -12.10 -25.16
CA LEU A 4 -5.77 -11.97 -23.75
C LEU A 4 -4.42 -12.65 -23.43
N LYS A 5 -4.11 -13.75 -24.14
CA LYS A 5 -2.82 -14.44 -24.02
C LYS A 5 -1.65 -13.52 -24.39
N ASP A 6 -1.81 -12.71 -25.43
CA ASP A 6 -0.76 -11.80 -25.90
C ASP A 6 -0.57 -10.65 -24.89
N VAL A 7 -1.68 -10.11 -24.33
CA VAL A 7 -1.63 -9.13 -23.24
C VAL A 7 -0.87 -9.68 -22.03
N ILE A 8 -1.19 -10.92 -21.59
CA ILE A 8 -0.52 -11.54 -20.45
C ILE A 8 0.96 -11.79 -20.72
N ASN A 9 1.32 -12.19 -21.95
CA ASN A 9 2.72 -12.42 -22.32
C ASN A 9 3.54 -11.12 -22.31
N GLU A 10 2.93 -9.99 -22.63
CA GLU A 10 3.59 -8.68 -22.73
C GLU A 10 3.71 -7.98 -21.38
N VAL A 11 2.61 -7.87 -20.61
CA VAL A 11 2.59 -7.09 -19.37
C VAL A 11 2.62 -7.96 -18.10
N GLY A 12 2.42 -9.26 -18.22
CA GLY A 12 2.30 -10.17 -17.09
C GLY A 12 0.88 -10.27 -16.52
N ALA A 13 0.59 -11.41 -15.90
CA ALA A 13 -0.76 -11.74 -15.40
C ALA A 13 -1.24 -10.78 -14.29
N ASP A 14 -0.35 -10.38 -13.38
CA ASP A 14 -0.70 -9.53 -12.24
C ASP A 14 -1.08 -8.12 -12.68
N ILE A 15 -0.34 -7.55 -13.65
CA ILE A 15 -0.64 -6.23 -14.22
C ILE A 15 -1.96 -6.29 -15.01
N ALA A 16 -2.10 -7.26 -15.92
CA ALA A 16 -3.32 -7.42 -16.70
C ALA A 16 -4.56 -7.55 -15.79
N ARG A 17 -4.48 -8.39 -14.75
CA ARG A 17 -5.55 -8.59 -13.78
C ARG A 17 -5.91 -7.31 -13.02
N PHE A 18 -4.93 -6.58 -12.50
CA PHE A 18 -5.19 -5.35 -11.77
C PHE A 18 -5.86 -4.31 -12.64
N VAL A 19 -5.34 -4.07 -13.87
CA VAL A 19 -5.90 -3.10 -14.81
C VAL A 19 -7.36 -3.46 -15.13
N MET A 20 -7.65 -4.74 -15.41
CA MET A 20 -9.02 -5.20 -15.64
C MET A 20 -9.93 -4.98 -14.44
N LEU A 21 -9.41 -5.21 -13.22
CA LEU A 21 -10.17 -5.03 -11.97
C LEU A 21 -10.35 -3.56 -11.56
N THR A 22 -9.73 -2.59 -12.23
CA THR A 22 -10.00 -1.16 -11.98
C THR A 22 -11.27 -0.67 -12.65
N ARG A 23 -11.94 -1.49 -13.45
CA ARG A 23 -13.18 -1.13 -14.14
C ARG A 23 -14.39 -1.84 -13.54
N LYS A 24 -15.54 -1.21 -13.66
CA LYS A 24 -16.83 -1.86 -13.39
C LYS A 24 -17.10 -2.89 -14.48
N ASN A 25 -17.90 -3.91 -14.17
CA ASN A 25 -18.19 -5.01 -15.08
C ASN A 25 -18.86 -4.57 -16.39
N ASP A 26 -19.58 -3.45 -16.37
CA ASP A 26 -20.33 -2.86 -17.48
C ASP A 26 -19.60 -1.71 -18.19
N ALA A 27 -18.42 -1.34 -17.72
CA ALA A 27 -17.64 -0.25 -18.26
C ALA A 27 -16.61 -0.74 -19.30
N PRO A 28 -16.49 -0.09 -20.47
CA PRO A 28 -15.47 -0.44 -21.45
C PRO A 28 -14.07 -0.23 -20.87
N LEU A 29 -13.13 -1.06 -21.28
CA LEU A 29 -11.73 -0.96 -20.90
C LEU A 29 -10.89 -0.77 -22.17
N ASP A 30 -10.25 0.39 -22.28
CA ASP A 30 -9.13 0.59 -23.18
C ASP A 30 -7.84 0.19 -22.46
N PHE A 31 -7.19 -0.85 -22.95
CA PHE A 31 -5.95 -1.35 -22.36
C PHE A 31 -4.77 -0.62 -22.99
N ASP A 32 -4.14 0.25 -22.21
CA ASP A 32 -2.97 1.02 -22.60
C ASP A 32 -1.70 0.27 -22.16
N PHE A 33 -0.99 -0.34 -23.12
CA PHE A 33 0.21 -1.14 -22.86
C PHE A 33 1.37 -0.29 -22.32
N ASP A 34 1.55 0.92 -22.85
CA ASP A 34 2.66 1.79 -22.45
C ASP A 34 2.50 2.17 -20.96
N LYS A 35 1.29 2.56 -20.56
CA LYS A 35 0.98 2.84 -19.15
C LYS A 35 1.06 1.61 -18.26
N ALA A 36 0.68 0.44 -18.78
CA ALA A 36 0.74 -0.80 -18.01
C ALA A 36 2.19 -1.25 -17.71
N LEU A 37 3.14 -0.91 -18.58
CA LEU A 37 4.57 -1.23 -18.42
C LEU A 37 5.36 -0.12 -17.71
N GLU A 38 4.79 1.06 -17.56
CA GLU A 38 5.47 2.20 -16.95
C GLU A 38 5.76 1.96 -15.47
N GLN A 39 7.00 2.24 -15.06
CA GLN A 39 7.42 2.17 -13.64
C GLN A 39 7.26 3.52 -12.94
N SER A 40 6.04 4.06 -12.97
CA SER A 40 5.73 5.37 -12.40
C SER A 40 4.44 5.33 -11.56
N LYS A 41 4.10 6.49 -11.00
CA LYS A 41 2.83 6.69 -10.28
C LYS A 41 1.59 6.54 -11.19
N ASP A 42 1.77 6.67 -12.50
CA ASP A 42 0.69 6.60 -13.48
C ASP A 42 0.30 5.14 -13.79
N ASN A 43 1.16 4.18 -13.38
CA ASN A 43 0.83 2.75 -13.33
C ASN A 43 0.34 2.38 -11.91
N PRO A 44 -0.98 2.18 -11.71
CA PRO A 44 -1.54 1.95 -10.39
C PRO A 44 -1.05 0.62 -9.75
N VAL A 45 -0.76 -0.40 -10.55
CA VAL A 45 -0.21 -1.67 -10.03
C VAL A 45 1.18 -1.46 -9.46
N PHE A 46 2.06 -0.84 -10.26
CA PHE A 46 3.42 -0.51 -9.85
C PHE A 46 3.40 0.33 -8.57
N TYR A 47 2.52 1.33 -8.52
CA TYR A 47 2.45 2.26 -7.40
C TYR A 47 2.05 1.57 -6.09
N VAL A 48 1.08 0.65 -6.13
CA VAL A 48 0.65 -0.15 -4.97
C VAL A 48 1.74 -1.14 -4.55
N GLN A 49 2.34 -1.86 -5.50
CA GLN A 49 3.44 -2.80 -5.22
C GLN A 49 4.66 -2.09 -4.64
N TYR A 50 4.99 -0.91 -5.17
CA TYR A 50 6.07 -0.08 -4.65
C TYR A 50 5.83 0.35 -3.20
N ALA A 51 4.59 0.69 -2.83
CA ALA A 51 4.24 0.97 -1.43
C ALA A 51 4.51 -0.25 -0.53
N HIS A 52 4.15 -1.46 -0.96
CA HIS A 52 4.42 -2.70 -0.23
C HIS A 52 5.92 -2.96 -0.06
N ALA A 53 6.69 -2.85 -1.14
CA ALA A 53 8.15 -3.04 -1.11
C ALA A 53 8.83 -2.00 -0.21
N ARG A 54 8.40 -0.74 -0.27
CA ARG A 54 8.90 0.33 0.61
C ARG A 54 8.58 0.10 2.07
N ALA A 55 7.35 -0.30 2.38
CA ALA A 55 6.97 -0.65 3.75
C ALA A 55 7.81 -1.83 4.28
N SER A 56 8.09 -2.83 3.44
CA SER A 56 8.97 -3.95 3.76
C SER A 56 10.40 -3.50 4.08
N SER A 57 10.96 -2.61 3.25
CA SER A 57 12.32 -2.07 3.47
C SER A 57 12.41 -1.22 4.74
N ILE A 58 11.38 -0.41 5.06
CA ILE A 58 11.35 0.39 6.29
C ILE A 58 11.31 -0.51 7.52
N LEU A 59 10.51 -1.58 7.50
CA LEU A 59 10.43 -2.53 8.61
C LEU A 59 11.74 -3.30 8.80
N ALA A 60 12.36 -3.77 7.72
CA ALA A 60 13.66 -4.43 7.78
C ALA A 60 14.75 -3.50 8.35
N LYS A 61 14.76 -2.23 7.93
CA LYS A 61 15.66 -1.22 8.49
C LYS A 61 15.41 -0.99 9.98
N ALA A 62 14.16 -0.96 10.42
CA ALA A 62 13.81 -0.80 11.81
C ALA A 62 14.32 -1.96 12.68
N GLU A 63 14.33 -3.19 12.16
CA GLU A 63 14.85 -4.38 12.84
C GLU A 63 16.36 -4.26 13.13
N THR A 64 17.10 -3.53 12.31
CA THR A 64 18.54 -3.31 12.50
C THR A 64 18.87 -2.07 13.34
N GLU A 65 18.02 -1.05 13.35
CA GLU A 65 18.28 0.24 14.00
C GLU A 65 17.61 0.39 15.37
N LEU A 66 16.56 -0.38 15.63
CA LEU A 66 15.81 -0.34 16.88
C LEU A 66 15.83 -1.72 17.54
N ASP A 67 16.00 -1.77 18.85
CA ASP A 67 15.83 -3.00 19.62
C ASP A 67 14.32 -3.34 19.64
N LEU A 68 13.90 -4.21 18.70
CA LEU A 68 12.50 -4.60 18.53
C LEU A 68 12.10 -5.77 19.46
N GLU A 69 13.02 -6.44 20.14
CA GLU A 69 12.67 -7.59 21.01
C GLU A 69 11.80 -7.17 22.20
N GLY A 70 12.06 -5.98 22.76
CA GLY A 70 11.18 -5.37 23.77
C GLY A 70 9.89 -4.76 23.23
N SER A 71 9.80 -4.50 21.92
CA SER A 71 8.80 -3.62 21.31
C SER A 71 7.47 -4.28 20.92
N LYS A 72 7.38 -5.61 20.88
CA LYS A 72 6.10 -6.30 20.54
C LYS A 72 4.95 -5.92 21.46
N LYS A 73 5.24 -5.52 22.70
CA LYS A 73 4.27 -5.00 23.68
C LYS A 73 3.93 -3.51 23.52
N PHE A 74 4.79 -2.73 22.83
CA PHE A 74 4.67 -1.27 22.76
C PHE A 74 3.83 -0.78 21.57
N LEU A 75 3.65 -1.59 20.54
CA LEU A 75 2.97 -1.22 19.29
C LEU A 75 1.53 -0.68 19.47
N LEU A 76 0.87 -1.04 20.56
CA LEU A 76 -0.52 -0.61 20.84
C LEU A 76 -0.63 0.57 21.81
N LYS A 77 0.46 1.03 22.44
CA LYS A 77 0.40 2.00 23.53
C LYS A 77 0.59 3.48 23.12
N HIS A 78 1.17 3.74 21.95
CA HIS A 78 1.67 5.07 21.59
C HIS A 78 0.95 5.76 20.44
N PHE A 79 -0.25 5.32 20.06
CA PHE A 79 -1.03 5.95 18.97
C PHE A 79 -1.40 7.40 19.25
N ASN A 80 -1.45 7.82 20.52
CA ASN A 80 -1.64 9.20 20.92
C ASN A 80 -0.50 10.14 20.47
N LEU A 81 0.66 9.59 20.10
CA LEU A 81 1.80 10.35 19.56
C LEU A 81 1.66 10.66 18.07
N LEU A 82 0.72 10.04 17.37
CA LEU A 82 0.45 10.28 15.94
C LEU A 82 -0.40 11.56 15.78
N LEU A 83 0.26 12.70 15.84
CA LEU A 83 -0.41 14.02 15.89
C LEU A 83 -0.50 14.67 14.50
N GLN A 84 0.36 14.30 13.57
CA GLN A 84 0.44 14.92 12.25
C GLN A 84 -0.79 14.56 11.40
N MET A 85 -1.22 15.51 10.56
CA MET A 85 -2.40 15.34 9.72
C MET A 85 -2.28 14.14 8.79
N GLU A 86 -1.09 13.92 8.22
CA GLU A 86 -0.80 12.82 7.31
C GLU A 86 -0.85 11.46 8.03
N GLU A 87 -0.35 11.39 9.26
CA GLU A 87 -0.44 10.19 10.10
C GLU A 87 -1.90 9.85 10.39
N ARG A 88 -2.70 10.84 10.76
CA ARG A 88 -4.13 10.68 11.02
C ARG A 88 -4.91 10.29 9.77
N SER A 89 -4.53 10.83 8.60
CA SER A 89 -5.13 10.45 7.32
C SER A 89 -4.86 8.98 7.01
N LEU A 90 -3.63 8.51 7.23
CA LEU A 90 -3.26 7.10 7.06
C LEU A 90 -4.02 6.19 8.05
N VAL A 91 -4.15 6.60 9.33
CA VAL A 91 -4.96 5.87 10.33
C VAL A 91 -6.41 5.72 9.87
N ARG A 92 -7.03 6.79 9.35
CA ARG A 92 -8.41 6.75 8.85
C ARG A 92 -8.57 5.77 7.69
N LEU A 93 -7.64 5.80 6.72
CA LEU A 93 -7.66 4.85 5.61
C LEU A 93 -7.51 3.41 6.10
N ILE A 94 -6.57 3.14 7.00
CA ILE A 94 -6.38 1.82 7.62
C ILE A 94 -7.67 1.33 8.29
N ALA A 95 -8.35 2.20 9.05
CA ALA A 95 -9.59 1.87 9.74
C ALA A 95 -10.77 1.58 8.79
N LEU A 96 -10.75 2.10 7.57
CA LEU A 96 -11.80 1.85 6.56
C LEU A 96 -11.70 0.47 5.91
N TRP A 97 -10.58 -0.23 6.02
CA TRP A 97 -10.32 -1.49 5.31
C TRP A 97 -11.43 -2.53 5.45
N PRO A 98 -11.94 -2.87 6.67
CA PRO A 98 -12.99 -3.87 6.82
C PRO A 98 -14.26 -3.49 6.05
N LYS A 99 -14.66 -2.21 6.11
CA LYS A 99 -15.84 -1.71 5.41
C LYS A 99 -15.70 -1.74 3.88
N ILE A 100 -14.49 -1.49 3.38
CA ILE A 100 -14.21 -1.57 1.94
C ILE A 100 -14.36 -3.01 1.44
N VAL A 101 -13.78 -4.00 2.19
CA VAL A 101 -13.89 -5.41 1.83
C VAL A 101 -15.35 -5.87 1.87
N GLU A 102 -16.08 -5.55 2.93
CA GLU A 102 -17.50 -5.87 3.06
C GLU A 102 -18.31 -5.27 1.89
N SER A 103 -18.11 -3.98 1.60
CA SER A 103 -18.82 -3.30 0.51
C SER A 103 -18.49 -3.90 -0.85
N ALA A 104 -17.22 -4.24 -1.09
CA ALA A 104 -16.80 -4.87 -2.34
C ALA A 104 -17.44 -6.26 -2.52
N ALA A 105 -17.51 -7.04 -1.45
CA ALA A 105 -18.11 -8.37 -1.46
C ALA A 105 -19.61 -8.32 -1.68
N VAL A 106 -20.34 -7.53 -0.87
CA VAL A 106 -21.81 -7.41 -0.95
C VAL A 106 -22.27 -6.91 -2.31
N LYS A 107 -21.55 -5.93 -2.86
CA LYS A 107 -21.89 -5.32 -4.15
C LYS A 107 -21.30 -6.06 -5.36
N ARG A 108 -20.43 -7.06 -5.13
CA ARG A 108 -19.66 -7.75 -6.17
C ARG A 108 -18.84 -6.77 -7.04
N GLU A 109 -18.22 -5.78 -6.38
CA GLU A 109 -17.48 -4.69 -7.02
C GLU A 109 -15.99 -4.72 -6.61
N PRO A 110 -15.16 -5.62 -7.15
CA PRO A 110 -13.75 -5.76 -6.77
C PRO A 110 -12.91 -4.52 -7.05
N HIS A 111 -13.31 -3.67 -8.00
CA HIS A 111 -12.65 -2.39 -8.29
C HIS A 111 -12.56 -1.47 -7.06
N ARG A 112 -13.47 -1.60 -6.09
CA ARG A 112 -13.39 -0.85 -4.82
C ARG A 112 -12.13 -1.14 -4.04
N ILE A 113 -11.67 -2.39 -4.06
CA ILE A 113 -10.42 -2.79 -3.42
C ILE A 113 -9.24 -2.16 -4.17
N ALA A 114 -9.21 -2.25 -5.51
CA ALA A 114 -8.14 -1.69 -6.31
C ALA A 114 -7.98 -0.16 -6.09
N PHE A 115 -9.07 0.59 -6.11
CA PHE A 115 -9.06 2.03 -5.83
C PHE A 115 -8.60 2.35 -4.42
N TYR A 116 -9.14 1.62 -3.42
CA TYR A 116 -8.73 1.82 -2.04
C TYR A 116 -7.22 1.53 -1.83
N LEU A 117 -6.67 0.50 -2.46
CA LEU A 117 -5.24 0.21 -2.38
C LEU A 117 -4.39 1.34 -2.98
N ASN A 118 -4.86 1.94 -4.06
CA ASN A 118 -4.19 3.08 -4.68
C ASN A 118 -4.22 4.32 -3.76
N ASP A 119 -5.35 4.61 -3.14
CA ASP A 119 -5.49 5.71 -2.18
C ASP A 119 -4.59 5.50 -0.94
N LEU A 120 -4.57 4.27 -0.41
CA LEU A 120 -3.73 3.89 0.72
C LEU A 120 -2.23 4.04 0.37
N ALA A 121 -1.83 3.57 -0.82
CA ALA A 121 -0.47 3.71 -1.31
C ALA A 121 -0.08 5.19 -1.47
N SER A 122 -0.97 6.00 -2.04
CA SER A 122 -0.76 7.45 -2.22
C SER A 122 -0.53 8.16 -0.89
N CYS A 123 -1.39 7.90 0.10
CA CYS A 123 -1.26 8.49 1.44
C CYS A 123 0.05 8.05 2.12
N PHE A 124 0.43 6.78 2.00
CA PHE A 124 1.68 6.26 2.54
C PHE A 124 2.91 6.88 1.87
N HIS A 125 2.92 6.99 0.52
CA HIS A 125 4.01 7.62 -0.21
C HIS A 125 4.15 9.11 0.12
N ALA A 126 3.04 9.82 0.30
CA ALA A 126 3.04 11.24 0.71
C ALA A 126 3.72 11.42 2.07
N LEU A 127 3.37 10.59 3.07
CA LEU A 127 4.00 10.61 4.38
C LEU A 127 5.50 10.27 4.30
N GLN A 128 5.86 9.24 3.52
CA GLN A 128 7.26 8.87 3.30
C GLN A 128 8.05 10.01 2.63
N HIS A 129 7.47 10.67 1.63
CA HIS A 129 8.11 11.79 0.94
C HIS A 129 8.37 12.95 1.90
N LYS A 130 7.41 13.30 2.74
CA LYS A 130 7.62 14.30 3.81
C LYS A 130 8.79 13.95 4.72
N GLY A 131 8.93 12.68 5.10
CA GLY A 131 10.05 12.21 5.91
C GLY A 131 11.43 12.31 5.24
N LYS A 132 11.49 12.37 3.90
CA LYS A 132 12.73 12.66 3.17
C LYS A 132 13.12 14.14 3.26
N ILE A 133 12.13 15.03 3.18
CA ILE A 133 12.33 16.49 3.19
C ILE A 133 12.52 16.98 4.62
N ASN A 134 11.68 16.55 5.55
CA ASN A 134 11.71 16.95 6.95
C ASN A 134 11.94 15.74 7.86
N PRO A 135 13.08 15.69 8.58
CA PRO A 135 13.40 14.60 9.51
C PRO A 135 12.32 14.33 10.57
N GLU A 136 11.50 15.33 10.91
CA GLU A 136 10.40 15.19 11.87
C GLU A 136 9.34 14.16 11.46
N PHE A 137 9.18 13.92 10.15
CA PHE A 137 8.23 12.96 9.59
C PHE A 137 8.84 11.57 9.32
N ARG A 138 10.11 11.34 9.61
CA ARG A 138 10.74 10.01 9.41
C ARG A 138 10.06 8.97 10.30
N PHE A 139 9.85 7.78 9.74
CA PHE A 139 9.28 6.65 10.47
C PHE A 139 10.18 6.19 11.61
N ILE A 140 11.50 6.28 11.45
CA ILE A 140 12.49 5.96 12.47
C ILE A 140 13.16 7.26 12.89
N ARG A 141 13.11 7.57 14.19
CA ARG A 141 13.71 8.76 14.80
C ARG A 141 14.61 8.38 15.96
N VAL A 142 15.89 8.66 15.81
CA VAL A 142 16.86 8.45 16.87
C VAL A 142 16.47 9.29 18.10
N GLY A 143 16.46 8.69 19.28
CA GLY A 143 16.08 9.34 20.54
C GLY A 143 14.56 9.50 20.77
N GLN A 144 13.71 9.03 19.84
CA GLN A 144 12.25 9.05 19.97
C GLN A 144 11.66 7.68 19.62
N SER A 145 12.04 6.67 20.39
CA SER A 145 11.65 5.27 20.16
C SER A 145 10.13 5.07 20.16
N ASP A 146 9.41 5.68 21.10
CA ASP A 146 7.95 5.52 21.22
C ASP A 146 7.22 6.05 20.00
N LEU A 147 7.61 7.23 19.48
CA LEU A 147 7.06 7.79 18.25
C LEU A 147 7.42 6.93 17.04
N SER A 148 8.66 6.42 16.99
CA SER A 148 9.10 5.50 15.94
C SER A 148 8.25 4.22 15.94
N PHE A 149 8.00 3.63 17.12
CA PHE A 149 7.13 2.45 17.24
C PHE A 149 5.70 2.72 16.81
N ALA A 150 5.11 3.86 17.18
CA ALA A 150 3.79 4.26 16.72
C ALA A 150 3.73 4.36 15.19
N ARG A 151 4.71 5.02 14.57
CA ARG A 151 4.84 5.15 13.11
C ARG A 151 5.09 3.81 12.40
N LEU A 152 5.93 2.95 12.95
CA LEU A 152 6.19 1.62 12.41
C LEU A 152 4.94 0.72 12.48
N SER A 153 4.04 0.96 13.44
CA SER A 153 2.73 0.29 13.48
C SER A 153 1.87 0.68 12.27
N LEU A 154 1.89 1.95 11.84
CA LEU A 154 1.22 2.38 10.61
C LEU A 154 1.84 1.72 9.37
N VAL A 155 3.18 1.66 9.30
CA VAL A 155 3.89 0.99 8.20
C VAL A 155 3.51 -0.48 8.13
N ARG A 156 3.48 -1.18 9.26
CA ARG A 156 3.10 -2.60 9.34
C ARG A 156 1.65 -2.83 8.93
N ALA A 157 0.73 -1.99 9.42
CA ALA A 157 -0.68 -2.07 9.06
C ALA A 157 -0.88 -1.82 7.57
N THR A 158 -0.25 -0.78 7.01
CA THR A 158 -0.29 -0.46 5.58
C THR A 158 0.22 -1.64 4.74
N LYS A 159 1.39 -2.18 5.07
CA LYS A 159 1.96 -3.36 4.39
C LYS A 159 0.99 -4.55 4.42
N SER A 160 0.43 -4.86 5.60
CA SER A 160 -0.49 -5.98 5.78
C SER A 160 -1.76 -5.81 4.93
N ILE A 161 -2.33 -4.60 4.90
CA ILE A 161 -3.54 -4.31 4.12
C ILE A 161 -3.25 -4.40 2.63
N ILE A 162 -2.16 -3.79 2.15
CA ILE A 162 -1.78 -3.88 0.73
C ILE A 162 -1.57 -5.34 0.33
N SER A 163 -0.83 -6.11 1.12
CA SER A 163 -0.62 -7.53 0.85
C SER A 163 -1.94 -8.30 0.76
N LYS A 164 -2.82 -8.15 1.77
CA LYS A 164 -4.12 -8.83 1.78
C LYS A 164 -5.03 -8.37 0.64
N GLY A 165 -5.03 -7.08 0.34
CA GLY A 165 -5.84 -6.53 -0.75
C GLY A 165 -5.38 -7.03 -2.12
N LEU A 166 -4.08 -7.07 -2.38
CA LEU A 166 -3.53 -7.65 -3.60
C LEU A 166 -3.89 -9.13 -3.72
N LEU A 167 -3.71 -9.91 -2.64
CA LEU A 167 -4.08 -11.34 -2.62
C LEU A 167 -5.58 -11.57 -2.87
N LEU A 168 -6.47 -10.73 -2.33
CA LEU A 168 -7.91 -10.79 -2.63
C LEU A 168 -8.20 -10.55 -4.11
N LEU A 169 -7.38 -9.74 -4.77
CA LEU A 169 -7.47 -9.51 -6.21
C LEU A 169 -6.73 -10.58 -7.04
N GLY A 170 -6.13 -11.61 -6.40
CA GLY A 170 -5.36 -12.66 -7.04
C GLY A 170 -4.00 -12.18 -7.57
N ILE A 171 -3.39 -11.20 -6.92
CA ILE A 171 -2.12 -10.56 -7.30
C ILE A 171 -1.11 -10.76 -6.17
N ASN A 172 0.13 -11.10 -6.53
CA ASN A 172 1.17 -11.33 -5.55
C ASN A 172 1.82 -10.02 -5.08
N PRO A 173 1.97 -9.80 -3.76
CA PRO A 173 2.68 -8.64 -3.25
C PRO A 173 4.19 -8.77 -3.50
N VAL A 174 4.83 -7.67 -3.91
CA VAL A 174 6.27 -7.62 -4.18
C VAL A 174 7.00 -7.07 -2.95
N HIS A 175 8.02 -7.79 -2.46
CA HIS A 175 8.79 -7.39 -1.28
C HIS A 175 9.99 -6.50 -1.58
N ARG A 176 10.50 -6.53 -2.82
CA ARG A 176 11.63 -5.72 -3.31
C ARG A 176 11.34 -5.26 -4.74
N MET A 177 11.64 -4.03 -5.00
CA MET A 177 11.60 -3.41 -6.32
C MET A 177 12.81 -2.52 -6.48
#